data_d6ec9d70267367fddbf62212929af4d8
#
_entry.id   d6ec9d70267367fddbf62212929af4d8
#
_cell.length_a   1.000
_cell.length_b   1.000
_cell.length_c   1.000
_cell.angle_alpha   90.00
_cell.angle_beta   90.00
_cell.angle_gamma   90.00
#
_symmetry.space_group_name_H-M   'P 1'
#
loop_
_entity.id
_entity.type
_entity.pdbx_description
1 polymer ?
#
loop_
_entity_poly.entity_id
_entity_poly.type
_entity_poly.pdbx_seq_one_letter_code
_entity_poly.pdbx_strand_id
1 'polypeptide(L)'
;MIEKRIDRRVVHKAKLFPWLKGEFKILRHAAHRHRLVVAGVSGLGRGLCGASADRKHHFFFRRFSRARTKLATGFSGARTLGINRGHRGVAEMSQGAMGGRGAFILFEGADRCGKSTQCKLLVDGLNSRGVEAELWRYPDRTTAIGKMIDGYLQSQTDMDDACVHLLFSANRWEKRKLMLEKLASGVTLVIDRYGHSGTAFTAAKKQPGLDLEWCKSTDAGLPAPDALIYLEMPVEETLKRDGFGGERYEKTEFQREVVKNYELLRRDAWKCLDASRTIEDLHADALKIAMGAVEECRTGKPLGTLWED
;
A
#
# COMPACT_ATOMS: atom_id res chain seq x y z
N MET A 1 44.00 2.51 -25.33
CA MET A 1 44.19 2.36 -23.88
C MET A 1 43.13 3.19 -23.13
N ILE A 2 41.87 2.80 -23.25
CA ILE A 2 40.73 3.39 -22.49
C ILE A 2 39.82 2.21 -22.03
N GLU A 3 40.40 1.36 -21.22
CA GLU A 3 39.68 0.33 -20.48
C GLU A 3 40.29 0.30 -19.07
N LYS A 4 39.64 1.02 -18.16
CA LYS A 4 39.69 0.75 -16.70
C LYS A 4 39.22 2.00 -15.94
N ARG A 5 37.94 2.04 -15.67
CA ARG A 5 37.36 2.57 -14.43
C ARG A 5 35.85 2.47 -14.51
N ILE A 6 35.32 1.24 -14.40
CA ILE A 6 33.96 1.07 -13.92
C ILE A 6 34.08 1.23 -12.40
N ASP A 7 33.49 2.32 -11.88
CA ASP A 7 33.52 2.63 -10.46
C ASP A 7 32.90 1.45 -9.67
N ARG A 8 33.68 0.89 -8.73
CA ARG A 8 33.26 -0.23 -7.88
C ARG A 8 31.93 0.03 -7.13
N ARG A 9 31.56 1.31 -6.96
CA ARG A 9 30.27 1.71 -6.36
C ARG A 9 29.06 1.37 -7.24
N VAL A 10 29.21 1.32 -8.56
CA VAL A 10 28.12 0.96 -9.49
C VAL A 10 27.82 -0.54 -9.43
N VAL A 11 28.86 -1.36 -9.27
CA VAL A 11 28.72 -2.83 -9.15
C VAL A 11 28.07 -3.22 -7.82
N HIS A 12 28.28 -2.45 -6.75
CA HIS A 12 27.66 -2.70 -5.44
C HIS A 12 26.16 -2.35 -5.44
N LYS A 13 25.76 -1.28 -6.13
CA LYS A 13 24.35 -0.91 -6.27
C LYS A 13 23.54 -1.90 -7.12
N ALA A 14 24.14 -2.55 -8.11
CA ALA A 14 23.47 -3.57 -8.93
C ALA A 14 23.15 -4.87 -8.17
N LYS A 15 23.75 -5.11 -7.00
CA LYS A 15 23.42 -6.24 -6.13
C LYS A 15 22.21 -5.96 -5.23
N LEU A 16 21.85 -4.70 -5.00
CA LEU A 16 20.77 -4.28 -4.13
C LEU A 16 19.42 -4.13 -4.86
N PHE A 17 19.43 -4.03 -6.20
CA PHE A 17 18.22 -3.83 -6.98
C PHE A 17 18.18 -4.77 -8.20
N PRO A 18 17.62 -5.98 -8.08
CA PRO A 18 17.60 -6.99 -9.15
C PRO A 18 16.92 -6.54 -10.45
N TRP A 19 15.97 -5.62 -10.40
CA TRP A 19 15.22 -5.11 -11.55
C TRP A 19 16.04 -4.20 -12.49
N LEU A 20 17.16 -3.64 -12.03
CA LEU A 20 18.09 -2.86 -12.87
C LEU A 20 18.86 -3.73 -13.88
N LYS A 21 18.83 -5.06 -13.76
CA LYS A 21 19.53 -5.97 -14.71
C LYS A 21 19.00 -5.87 -16.15
N GLY A 22 17.76 -5.50 -16.36
CA GLY A 22 17.14 -5.36 -17.68
C GLY A 22 17.66 -4.15 -18.47
N GLU A 23 17.84 -3.01 -17.82
CA GLU A 23 18.31 -1.78 -18.48
C GLU A 23 19.79 -1.85 -18.90
N PHE A 24 20.61 -2.57 -18.16
CA PHE A 24 22.02 -2.78 -18.54
C PHE A 24 22.20 -3.60 -19.81
N LYS A 25 21.25 -4.49 -20.13
CA LYS A 25 21.28 -5.27 -21.37
C LYS A 25 20.96 -4.39 -22.59
N ILE A 26 20.04 -3.45 -22.44
CA ILE A 26 19.66 -2.48 -23.49
C ILE A 26 20.80 -1.51 -23.77
N LEU A 27 21.49 -1.00 -22.75
CA LEU A 27 22.63 -0.11 -22.92
C LEU A 27 23.85 -0.79 -23.57
N ARG A 28 24.09 -2.09 -23.34
CA ARG A 28 25.13 -2.85 -24.04
C ARG A 28 24.81 -3.04 -25.53
N HIS A 29 23.56 -3.29 -25.89
CA HIS A 29 23.14 -3.41 -27.28
C HIS A 29 23.21 -2.08 -28.05
N ALA A 30 22.88 -0.96 -27.39
CA ALA A 30 23.00 0.37 -27.98
C ALA A 30 24.48 0.77 -28.22
N ALA A 31 25.37 0.46 -27.28
CA ALA A 31 26.82 0.73 -27.43
C ALA A 31 27.46 -0.09 -28.55
N HIS A 32 26.98 -1.32 -28.80
CA HIS A 32 27.51 -2.17 -29.87
C HIS A 32 27.04 -1.69 -31.27
N ARG A 33 25.83 -1.16 -31.38
CA ARG A 33 25.34 -0.57 -32.67
C ARG A 33 26.05 0.76 -33.00
N HIS A 34 26.40 1.57 -32.03
CA HIS A 34 27.15 2.81 -32.30
C HIS A 34 28.60 2.58 -32.72
N ARG A 35 29.25 1.46 -32.34
CA ARG A 35 30.59 1.11 -32.83
C ARG A 35 30.62 0.70 -34.30
N LEU A 36 29.54 0.14 -34.83
CA LEU A 36 29.43 -0.26 -36.24
C LEU A 36 29.16 0.91 -37.18
N VAL A 37 28.53 1.99 -36.69
CA VAL A 37 28.23 3.19 -37.49
C VAL A 37 29.44 4.11 -37.65
N VAL A 38 30.37 4.13 -36.69
CA VAL A 38 31.60 4.97 -36.77
C VAL A 38 32.68 4.33 -37.62
N ALA A 39 32.69 3.00 -37.80
CA ALA A 39 33.65 2.30 -38.65
C ALA A 39 33.31 2.31 -40.16
N GLY A 40 32.10 2.79 -40.53
CA GLY A 40 31.59 2.78 -41.92
C GLY A 40 31.71 4.10 -42.69
N VAL A 41 32.30 5.17 -42.09
CA VAL A 41 32.29 6.52 -42.71
C VAL A 41 33.67 6.96 -43.24
N SER A 42 34.66 6.08 -43.26
CA SER A 42 36.01 6.40 -43.84
C SER A 42 36.26 5.61 -45.13
N GLY A 43 35.39 5.68 -46.09
CA GLY A 43 35.65 5.12 -47.42
C GLY A 43 34.52 5.38 -48.40
N LEU A 44 34.86 6.09 -49.45
CA LEU A 44 34.12 6.28 -50.69
C LEU A 44 33.15 7.46 -50.81
N GLY A 45 33.56 8.34 -51.67
CA GLY A 45 32.87 9.55 -52.09
C GLY A 45 31.81 9.30 -53.17
N ARG A 46 31.00 10.34 -53.30
CA ARG A 46 30.16 10.72 -54.42
C ARG A 46 29.04 9.77 -54.87
N GLY A 47 27.81 10.25 -54.74
CA GLY A 47 26.71 9.89 -55.62
C GLY A 47 25.34 9.81 -55.01
N LEU A 48 24.55 10.84 -55.31
CA LEU A 48 23.10 10.89 -55.60
C LEU A 48 22.05 10.58 -54.52
N CYS A 49 21.34 11.67 -54.22
CA CYS A 49 19.86 11.84 -54.17
C CYS A 49 18.96 10.78 -53.58
N GLY A 50 18.16 11.25 -52.63
CA GLY A 50 16.72 10.93 -52.67
C GLY A 50 16.22 10.13 -51.47
N ALA A 51 15.28 10.77 -50.80
CA ALA A 51 14.15 10.19 -50.06
C ALA A 51 14.12 10.32 -48.54
N SER A 52 13.26 11.23 -48.16
CA SER A 52 12.29 11.12 -47.04
C SER A 52 12.73 10.48 -45.72
N ALA A 53 13.19 11.29 -44.81
CA ALA A 53 13.33 10.92 -43.41
C ALA A 53 12.20 11.50 -42.56
N ASP A 54 11.55 10.61 -41.89
CA ASP A 54 10.41 10.72 -41.00
C ASP A 54 10.61 11.77 -39.91
N ARG A 55 9.69 12.75 -39.77
CA ARG A 55 9.76 13.93 -38.86
C ARG A 55 9.54 13.64 -37.40
N LYS A 56 9.48 12.39 -36.93
CA LYS A 56 9.12 12.05 -35.55
C LYS A 56 10.29 11.89 -34.58
N HIS A 57 11.54 11.86 -35.05
CA HIS A 57 12.70 11.65 -34.16
C HIS A 57 13.44 12.93 -33.73
N HIS A 58 13.06 14.12 -34.22
CA HIS A 58 13.78 15.36 -33.90
C HIS A 58 13.38 16.06 -32.61
N PHE A 59 12.28 15.64 -31.96
CA PHE A 59 11.77 16.34 -30.76
C PHE A 59 12.43 15.90 -29.45
N PHE A 60 13.06 14.73 -29.41
CA PHE A 60 13.61 14.17 -28.15
C PHE A 60 15.07 14.66 -27.87
N PHE A 61 15.83 15.02 -28.89
CA PHE A 61 17.25 15.38 -28.72
C PHE A 61 17.50 16.85 -28.36
N ARG A 62 16.56 17.76 -28.60
CA ARG A 62 16.72 19.19 -28.28
C ARG A 62 16.61 19.54 -26.80
N ARG A 63 16.07 18.66 -25.98
CA ARG A 63 15.87 18.95 -24.54
C ARG A 63 17.09 18.60 -23.66
N PHE A 64 18.02 17.80 -24.15
CA PHE A 64 19.23 17.42 -23.41
C PHE A 64 20.42 18.33 -23.65
N SER A 65 20.45 19.10 -24.72
CA SER A 65 21.56 19.99 -25.08
C SER A 65 21.57 21.34 -24.33
N ARG A 66 20.42 21.76 -23.77
CA ARG A 66 20.33 23.06 -23.04
C ARG A 66 20.71 23.01 -21.57
N ALA A 67 20.94 21.83 -21.01
CA ALA A 67 21.31 21.67 -19.60
C ALA A 67 22.82 21.74 -19.34
N ARG A 68 23.68 21.83 -20.36
CA ARG A 68 25.14 21.78 -20.21
C ARG A 68 25.88 23.15 -20.29
N THR A 69 25.20 24.23 -20.59
CA THR A 69 25.87 25.53 -20.85
C THR A 69 25.67 26.59 -19.75
N LYS A 70 25.24 26.22 -18.55
CA LYS A 70 25.09 27.15 -17.41
C LYS A 70 25.89 26.79 -16.16
N LEU A 71 27.03 26.12 -16.30
CA LEU A 71 27.87 25.75 -15.15
C LEU A 71 29.35 26.10 -15.41
N ALA A 72 29.62 27.34 -15.75
CA ALA A 72 30.98 27.87 -15.68
C ALA A 72 30.97 29.39 -15.70
N THR A 73 30.65 30.04 -14.59
CA THR A 73 31.26 31.32 -14.15
C THR A 73 30.61 31.71 -12.81
N GLY A 74 31.46 31.91 -11.80
CA GLY A 74 31.10 32.63 -10.58
C GLY A 74 31.09 31.82 -9.29
N PHE A 75 32.27 31.51 -8.78
CA PHE A 75 32.45 31.09 -7.38
C PHE A 75 33.34 32.05 -6.67
N SER A 76 32.79 32.95 -5.91
CA SER A 76 33.45 33.62 -4.78
C SER A 76 32.37 33.92 -3.74
N GLY A 77 32.51 33.38 -2.53
CA GLY A 77 31.65 33.71 -1.40
C GLY A 77 31.13 32.47 -0.66
N ALA A 78 32.01 31.87 0.16
CA ALA A 78 31.61 30.79 1.08
C ALA A 78 30.65 31.30 2.15
N ARG A 79 29.42 30.77 2.18
CA ARG A 79 28.63 30.59 3.40
C ARG A 79 28.01 29.20 3.36
N THR A 80 28.48 28.39 4.28
CA THR A 80 28.02 27.04 4.56
C THR A 80 26.54 27.11 5.03
N LEU A 81 25.61 26.85 4.15
CA LEU A 81 24.24 26.51 4.54
C LEU A 81 24.14 24.99 4.53
N GLY A 82 24.14 24.40 5.72
CA GLY A 82 23.91 22.98 5.93
C GLY A 82 22.54 22.58 5.39
N ILE A 83 22.54 21.88 4.26
CA ILE A 83 21.34 21.20 3.79
C ILE A 83 21.20 19.93 4.62
N ASN A 84 20.52 20.07 5.75
CA ASN A 84 20.03 18.95 6.54
C ASN A 84 18.85 18.33 5.77
N ARG A 85 19.09 17.27 5.01
CA ARG A 85 18.05 16.44 4.43
C ARG A 85 17.42 15.63 5.55
N GLY A 86 16.56 16.30 6.33
CA GLY A 86 15.75 15.65 7.35
C GLY A 86 14.62 14.88 6.70
N HIS A 87 14.65 13.57 6.80
CA HIS A 87 13.43 12.77 6.89
C HIS A 87 12.78 13.10 8.25
N ARG A 88 12.23 14.31 8.36
CA ARG A 88 11.43 14.78 9.49
C ARG A 88 10.02 15.03 8.98
N GLY A 89 9.18 14.03 9.04
CA GLY A 89 7.79 14.19 8.59
C GLY A 89 6.75 13.40 9.39
N VAL A 90 7.16 12.50 10.26
CA VAL A 90 6.21 11.65 11.01
C VAL A 90 6.41 11.74 12.54
N ALA A 91 7.57 12.21 13.02
CA ALA A 91 7.90 12.21 14.45
C ALA A 91 7.52 13.52 15.20
N GLU A 92 7.16 14.62 14.53
CA GLU A 92 6.95 15.92 15.20
C GLU A 92 5.49 16.28 15.51
N MET A 93 4.49 15.43 15.19
CA MET A 93 3.10 15.68 15.58
C MET A 93 2.70 15.11 16.95
N SER A 94 3.64 14.55 17.73
CA SER A 94 3.31 13.85 18.98
C SER A 94 3.75 14.56 20.29
N GLN A 95 4.13 15.84 20.26
CA GLN A 95 4.51 16.56 21.49
C GLN A 95 3.57 17.75 21.78
N GLY A 96 2.29 17.49 21.99
CA GLY A 96 1.33 18.57 22.26
C GLY A 96 0.06 18.23 23.02
N ALA A 97 -0.05 17.06 23.64
CA ALA A 97 -1.16 16.80 24.55
C ALA A 97 -0.71 15.85 25.67
N MET A 98 -0.80 16.29 26.91
CA MET A 98 -0.72 15.45 28.11
C MET A 98 -1.99 14.58 28.26
N GLY A 99 -2.49 14.01 27.19
CA GLY A 99 -3.56 13.03 27.12
C GLY A 99 -3.21 12.04 26.02
N GLY A 100 -3.32 10.73 26.29
CA GLY A 100 -3.02 9.70 25.30
C GLY A 100 -3.91 9.82 24.06
N ARG A 101 -3.49 9.20 22.93
CA ARG A 101 -4.25 9.15 21.69
C ARG A 101 -5.42 8.16 21.76
N GLY A 102 -6.35 8.26 20.81
CA GLY A 102 -7.34 7.22 20.55
C GLY A 102 -6.71 5.92 20.04
N ALA A 103 -7.41 4.80 20.20
CA ALA A 103 -6.98 3.49 19.76
C ALA A 103 -7.47 3.18 18.34
N PHE A 104 -6.70 2.42 17.56
CA PHE A 104 -7.11 1.84 16.28
C PHE A 104 -7.45 0.37 16.46
N ILE A 105 -8.74 0.03 16.47
CA ILE A 105 -9.25 -1.33 16.60
C ILE A 105 -9.70 -1.82 15.21
N LEU A 106 -9.11 -2.91 14.73
CA LEU A 106 -9.38 -3.46 13.41
C LEU A 106 -10.12 -4.81 13.52
N PHE A 107 -11.20 -4.96 12.76
CA PHE A 107 -11.85 -6.25 12.55
C PHE A 107 -11.52 -6.79 11.17
N GLU A 108 -11.03 -8.04 11.13
CA GLU A 108 -10.73 -8.79 9.91
C GLU A 108 -11.39 -10.18 9.94
N GLY A 109 -11.45 -10.83 8.79
CA GLY A 109 -12.04 -12.16 8.61
C GLY A 109 -12.76 -12.32 7.27
N ALA A 110 -13.22 -13.53 6.96
CA ALA A 110 -13.96 -13.87 5.75
C ALA A 110 -15.24 -13.04 5.58
N ASP A 111 -15.85 -13.08 4.39
CA ASP A 111 -17.14 -12.42 4.19
C ASP A 111 -18.20 -13.08 5.08
N ARG A 112 -19.13 -12.25 5.58
CA ARG A 112 -20.28 -12.65 6.41
C ARG A 112 -19.98 -13.36 7.73
N CYS A 113 -18.74 -13.25 8.26
CA CYS A 113 -18.42 -13.75 9.60
C CYS A 113 -18.90 -12.85 10.76
N GLY A 114 -19.61 -11.74 10.49
CA GLY A 114 -20.23 -10.89 11.52
C GLY A 114 -19.46 -9.63 11.89
N LYS A 115 -18.38 -9.27 11.18
CA LYS A 115 -17.56 -8.07 11.43
C LYS A 115 -18.37 -6.79 11.60
N SER A 116 -19.22 -6.47 10.63
CA SER A 116 -19.96 -5.20 10.64
C SER A 116 -20.94 -5.10 11.82
N THR A 117 -21.49 -6.22 12.27
CA THR A 117 -22.35 -6.27 13.49
C THR A 117 -21.51 -5.98 14.72
N GLN A 118 -20.37 -6.67 14.85
CA GLN A 118 -19.47 -6.50 16.01
C GLN A 118 -18.85 -5.10 16.05
N CYS A 119 -18.48 -4.53 14.90
CA CYS A 119 -17.98 -3.15 14.85
C CYS A 119 -19.00 -2.14 15.38
N LYS A 120 -20.28 -2.26 14.99
CA LYS A 120 -21.35 -1.38 15.49
C LYS A 120 -21.55 -1.51 16.99
N LEU A 121 -21.68 -2.76 17.46
CA LEU A 121 -21.83 -3.03 18.88
C LEU A 121 -20.63 -2.52 19.69
N LEU A 122 -19.41 -2.67 19.15
CA LEU A 122 -18.21 -2.18 19.82
C LEU A 122 -18.19 -0.67 19.94
N VAL A 123 -18.55 0.07 18.88
CA VAL A 123 -18.65 1.54 18.94
C VAL A 123 -19.65 1.99 19.99
N ASP A 124 -20.86 1.38 20.01
CA ASP A 124 -21.88 1.67 21.00
C ASP A 124 -21.41 1.32 22.40
N GLY A 125 -20.75 0.17 22.58
CA GLY A 125 -20.19 -0.27 23.84
C GLY A 125 -19.07 0.62 24.39
N LEU A 126 -18.21 1.18 23.53
CA LEU A 126 -17.15 2.12 23.88
C LEU A 126 -17.74 3.49 24.27
N ASN A 127 -18.63 4.02 23.42
CA ASN A 127 -19.28 5.31 23.68
C ASN A 127 -20.09 5.32 24.98
N SER A 128 -20.80 4.24 25.31
CA SER A 128 -21.53 4.09 26.56
C SER A 128 -20.65 4.09 27.80
N ARG A 129 -19.34 3.85 27.62
CA ARG A 129 -18.31 3.87 28.68
C ARG A 129 -17.47 5.15 28.68
N GLY A 130 -17.89 6.17 27.92
CA GLY A 130 -17.18 7.46 27.84
C GLY A 130 -15.88 7.41 27.02
N VAL A 131 -15.72 6.41 26.16
CA VAL A 131 -14.64 6.35 25.16
C VAL A 131 -15.19 6.83 23.85
N GLU A 132 -14.81 8.03 23.39
CA GLU A 132 -15.22 8.53 22.08
C GLU A 132 -14.75 7.60 20.98
N ALA A 133 -15.68 7.00 20.22
CA ALA A 133 -15.40 6.02 19.20
C ALA A 133 -16.21 6.25 17.93
N GLU A 134 -15.56 6.04 16.77
CA GLU A 134 -16.16 6.15 15.45
C GLU A 134 -16.05 4.82 14.68
N LEU A 135 -17.11 4.48 13.94
CA LEU A 135 -17.12 3.36 13.01
C LEU A 135 -16.59 3.79 11.64
N TRP A 136 -15.53 3.12 11.19
CA TRP A 136 -15.04 3.25 9.82
C TRP A 136 -15.12 1.91 9.10
N ARG A 137 -15.20 1.96 7.77
CA ARG A 137 -15.26 0.76 6.94
C ARG A 137 -14.46 0.96 5.67
N TYR A 138 -13.76 -0.09 5.25
CA TYR A 138 -13.12 -0.15 3.93
C TYR A 138 -13.69 -1.31 3.08
N PRO A 139 -13.86 -1.09 1.76
CA PRO A 139 -13.69 0.21 1.10
C PRO A 139 -14.75 1.22 1.57
N ASP A 140 -14.36 2.50 1.67
CA ASP A 140 -15.31 3.60 1.86
C ASP A 140 -15.95 3.92 0.52
N ARG A 141 -17.14 3.37 0.29
CA ARG A 141 -17.88 3.48 -0.98
C ARG A 141 -18.47 4.87 -1.23
N THR A 142 -18.33 5.81 -0.29
CA THR A 142 -18.84 7.19 -0.43
C THR A 142 -17.91 8.09 -1.24
N THR A 143 -16.63 7.78 -1.28
CA THR A 143 -15.61 8.54 -2.01
C THR A 143 -15.65 8.26 -3.53
N ALA A 144 -14.97 9.08 -4.32
CA ALA A 144 -14.86 8.86 -5.76
C ALA A 144 -14.16 7.53 -6.08
N ILE A 145 -13.06 7.21 -5.38
CA ILE A 145 -12.34 5.94 -5.52
C ILE A 145 -13.23 4.79 -5.07
N GLY A 146 -13.92 4.95 -3.93
CA GLY A 146 -14.82 3.94 -3.39
C GLY A 146 -16.00 3.59 -4.31
N LYS A 147 -16.52 4.54 -5.07
CA LYS A 147 -17.55 4.30 -6.09
C LYS A 147 -17.03 3.45 -7.26
N MET A 148 -15.77 3.65 -7.68
CA MET A 148 -15.15 2.79 -8.70
C MET A 148 -15.01 1.36 -8.20
N ILE A 149 -14.58 1.19 -6.94
CA ILE A 149 -14.47 -0.12 -6.28
C ILE A 149 -15.86 -0.77 -6.17
N ASP A 150 -16.89 0.00 -5.80
CA ASP A 150 -18.25 -0.50 -5.67
C ASP A 150 -18.78 -1.05 -7.00
N GLY A 151 -18.61 -0.31 -8.10
CA GLY A 151 -18.96 -0.78 -9.45
C GLY A 151 -18.27 -2.10 -9.82
N TYR A 152 -16.99 -2.28 -9.43
CA TYR A 152 -16.27 -3.53 -9.62
C TYR A 152 -16.83 -4.66 -8.75
N LEU A 153 -17.10 -4.43 -7.47
CA LEU A 153 -17.65 -5.43 -6.55
C LEU A 153 -19.05 -5.88 -6.95
N GLN A 154 -19.86 -4.96 -7.46
CA GLN A 154 -21.21 -5.22 -8.00
C GLN A 154 -21.17 -5.88 -9.39
N SER A 155 -19.98 -6.20 -9.93
CA SER A 155 -19.81 -6.75 -11.29
C SER A 155 -20.38 -5.87 -12.42
N GLN A 156 -20.51 -4.56 -12.18
CA GLN A 156 -20.95 -3.59 -13.19
C GLN A 156 -19.80 -3.17 -14.11
N THR A 157 -18.56 -3.21 -13.60
CA THR A 157 -17.34 -2.91 -14.35
C THR A 157 -16.31 -4.01 -14.13
N ASP A 158 -15.41 -4.18 -15.10
CA ASP A 158 -14.28 -5.09 -14.99
C ASP A 158 -12.97 -4.30 -14.99
N MET A 159 -11.98 -4.76 -14.23
CA MET A 159 -10.68 -4.11 -14.10
C MET A 159 -9.58 -5.18 -13.97
N ASP A 160 -8.38 -4.84 -14.39
CA ASP A 160 -7.19 -5.62 -14.09
C ASP A 160 -6.99 -5.79 -12.59
N ASP A 161 -6.56 -6.97 -12.16
CA ASP A 161 -6.46 -7.34 -10.75
C ASP A 161 -5.46 -6.47 -9.97
N ALA A 162 -4.34 -6.06 -10.59
CA ALA A 162 -3.42 -5.12 -9.98
C ALA A 162 -4.04 -3.72 -9.87
N CYS A 163 -4.76 -3.27 -10.90
CA CYS A 163 -5.43 -1.98 -10.91
C CYS A 163 -6.46 -1.88 -9.77
N VAL A 164 -7.32 -2.89 -9.61
CA VAL A 164 -8.32 -2.87 -8.53
C VAL A 164 -7.67 -2.94 -7.14
N HIS A 165 -6.57 -3.70 -6.98
CA HIS A 165 -5.82 -3.71 -5.72
C HIS A 165 -5.28 -2.32 -5.36
N LEU A 166 -4.70 -1.63 -6.34
CA LEU A 166 -4.20 -0.25 -6.15
C LEU A 166 -5.33 0.74 -5.82
N LEU A 167 -6.55 0.55 -6.37
CA LEU A 167 -7.72 1.35 -5.99
C LEU A 167 -8.14 1.10 -4.53
N PHE A 168 -8.15 -0.18 -4.07
CA PHE A 168 -8.42 -0.50 -2.67
C PHE A 168 -7.37 0.13 -1.74
N SER A 169 -6.09 0.11 -2.13
CA SER A 169 -5.03 0.78 -1.39
C SER A 169 -5.23 2.30 -1.38
N ALA A 170 -5.45 2.92 -2.56
CA ALA A 170 -5.70 4.36 -2.67
C ALA A 170 -6.90 4.82 -1.82
N ASN A 171 -7.98 4.01 -1.72
CA ASN A 171 -9.13 4.29 -0.87
C ASN A 171 -8.78 4.29 0.63
N ARG A 172 -7.76 3.53 1.06
CA ARG A 172 -7.20 3.63 2.42
C ARG A 172 -6.32 4.86 2.59
N TRP A 173 -5.43 5.10 1.61
CA TRP A 173 -4.50 6.22 1.64
C TRP A 173 -5.19 7.59 1.62
N GLU A 174 -6.28 7.76 0.87
CA GLU A 174 -7.00 9.05 0.81
C GLU A 174 -7.55 9.49 2.17
N LYS A 175 -7.81 8.55 3.09
CA LYS A 175 -8.30 8.84 4.45
C LYS A 175 -7.20 8.86 5.52
N ARG A 176 -5.94 8.55 5.15
CA ARG A 176 -4.83 8.44 6.12
C ARG A 176 -4.67 9.69 6.98
N LYS A 177 -4.71 10.87 6.37
CA LYS A 177 -4.55 12.13 7.10
C LYS A 177 -5.65 12.30 8.15
N LEU A 178 -6.90 12.11 7.77
CA LEU A 178 -8.03 12.21 8.69
C LEU A 178 -7.96 11.16 9.81
N MET A 179 -7.52 9.93 9.49
CA MET A 179 -7.31 8.88 10.48
C MET A 179 -6.29 9.32 11.55
N LEU A 180 -5.15 9.87 11.13
CA LEU A 180 -4.11 10.35 12.03
C LEU A 180 -4.61 11.51 12.91
N GLU A 181 -5.36 12.45 12.33
CA GLU A 181 -5.96 13.58 13.07
C GLU A 181 -6.95 13.09 14.12
N LYS A 182 -7.84 12.15 13.80
CA LYS A 182 -8.80 11.57 14.73
C LYS A 182 -8.12 10.82 15.88
N LEU A 183 -7.16 9.95 15.57
CA LEU A 183 -6.42 9.23 16.59
C LEU A 183 -5.65 10.19 17.51
N ALA A 184 -5.01 11.22 16.97
CA ALA A 184 -4.29 12.22 17.75
C ALA A 184 -5.22 13.05 18.66
N SER A 185 -6.47 13.28 18.25
CA SER A 185 -7.47 13.99 19.07
C SER A 185 -8.11 13.13 20.17
N GLY A 186 -7.73 11.85 20.30
CA GLY A 186 -8.25 10.94 21.31
C GLY A 186 -9.44 10.08 20.86
N VAL A 187 -9.91 10.23 19.61
CA VAL A 187 -11.02 9.44 19.06
C VAL A 187 -10.53 8.04 18.74
N THR A 188 -11.17 7.01 19.29
CA THR A 188 -10.94 5.61 18.96
C THR A 188 -11.60 5.25 17.64
N LEU A 189 -10.86 4.64 16.72
CA LEU A 189 -11.39 4.18 15.45
C LEU A 189 -11.62 2.67 15.46
N VAL A 190 -12.86 2.26 15.27
CA VAL A 190 -13.25 0.85 15.05
C VAL A 190 -13.43 0.65 13.55
N ILE A 191 -12.59 -0.17 12.96
CA ILE A 191 -12.50 -0.29 11.50
C ILE A 191 -12.88 -1.70 11.04
N ASP A 192 -13.86 -1.77 10.13
CA ASP A 192 -14.29 -2.98 9.44
C ASP A 192 -13.48 -3.13 8.14
N ARG A 193 -12.50 -4.05 8.11
CA ARG A 193 -11.53 -4.32 7.04
C ARG A 193 -10.47 -3.23 6.85
N TYR A 194 -9.28 -3.66 6.40
CA TYR A 194 -8.16 -2.75 6.12
C TYR A 194 -7.17 -3.36 5.12
N GLY A 195 -5.86 -3.10 5.27
CA GLY A 195 -4.81 -3.63 4.41
C GLY A 195 -4.71 -5.15 4.39
N HIS A 196 -5.03 -5.82 5.50
CA HIS A 196 -5.03 -7.29 5.59
C HIS A 196 -6.07 -7.91 4.64
N SER A 197 -7.31 -7.36 4.61
CA SER A 197 -8.32 -7.74 3.61
C SER A 197 -7.81 -7.51 2.19
N GLY A 198 -7.24 -6.33 1.89
CA GLY A 198 -6.70 -6.02 0.57
C GLY A 198 -5.68 -7.05 0.09
N THR A 199 -4.75 -7.41 0.96
CA THR A 199 -3.71 -8.42 0.71
C THR A 199 -4.30 -9.82 0.54
N ALA A 200 -5.14 -10.29 1.49
CA ALA A 200 -5.69 -11.64 1.46
C ALA A 200 -6.57 -11.88 0.22
N PHE A 201 -7.43 -10.92 -0.14
CA PHE A 201 -8.35 -11.03 -1.27
C PHE A 201 -7.65 -10.94 -2.62
N THR A 202 -6.61 -10.11 -2.75
CA THR A 202 -5.88 -10.01 -4.02
C THR A 202 -5.01 -11.24 -4.25
N ALA A 203 -4.27 -11.71 -3.24
CA ALA A 203 -3.47 -12.92 -3.33
C ALA A 203 -4.33 -14.17 -3.62
N ALA A 204 -5.62 -14.22 -3.16
CA ALA A 204 -6.55 -15.30 -3.45
C ALA A 204 -6.88 -15.45 -4.94
N LYS A 205 -6.65 -14.43 -5.76
CA LYS A 205 -6.84 -14.48 -7.21
C LYS A 205 -5.75 -15.28 -7.93
N LYS A 206 -4.61 -15.54 -7.26
CA LYS A 206 -3.47 -16.32 -7.76
C LYS A 206 -2.90 -15.81 -9.09
N GLN A 207 -2.94 -14.50 -9.29
CA GLN A 207 -2.37 -13.89 -10.50
C GLN A 207 -0.84 -13.79 -10.38
N PRO A 208 -0.09 -14.10 -11.45
CA PRO A 208 1.36 -13.95 -11.47
C PRO A 208 1.79 -12.53 -11.10
N GLY A 209 2.72 -12.40 -10.15
CA GLY A 209 3.26 -11.12 -9.70
C GLY A 209 2.39 -10.37 -8.66
N LEU A 210 1.22 -10.89 -8.30
CA LEU A 210 0.36 -10.33 -7.24
C LEU A 210 0.42 -11.21 -5.98
N ASP A 211 1.63 -11.48 -5.50
CA ASP A 211 1.86 -12.23 -4.27
C ASP A 211 1.59 -11.38 -3.02
N LEU A 212 1.70 -12.01 -1.84
CA LEU A 212 1.46 -11.34 -0.56
C LEU A 212 2.39 -10.13 -0.34
N GLU A 213 3.65 -10.23 -0.76
CA GLU A 213 4.63 -9.16 -0.55
C GLU A 213 4.34 -7.95 -1.43
N TRP A 214 4.00 -8.19 -2.72
CA TRP A 214 3.57 -7.12 -3.59
C TRP A 214 2.31 -6.43 -3.04
N CYS A 215 1.31 -7.20 -2.62
CA CYS A 215 0.07 -6.67 -2.06
C CYS A 215 0.31 -5.82 -0.80
N LYS A 216 1.15 -6.27 0.12
CA LYS A 216 1.52 -5.51 1.34
C LYS A 216 2.23 -4.20 1.00
N SER A 217 3.11 -4.21 -0.02
CA SER A 217 3.94 -3.05 -0.36
C SER A 217 3.13 -1.80 -0.69
N THR A 218 1.92 -1.95 -1.23
CA THR A 218 1.04 -0.82 -1.60
C THR A 218 0.47 -0.09 -0.39
N ASP A 219 0.40 -0.75 0.77
CA ASP A 219 -0.14 -0.21 2.02
C ASP A 219 0.96 0.07 3.07
N ALA A 220 2.22 -0.19 2.75
CA ALA A 220 3.34 0.09 3.64
C ALA A 220 3.41 1.59 3.98
N GLY A 221 3.43 1.92 5.28
CA GLY A 221 3.39 3.31 5.75
C GLY A 221 2.01 3.83 6.15
N LEU A 222 0.94 3.05 5.98
CA LEU A 222 -0.34 3.33 6.62
C LEU A 222 -0.27 3.06 8.14
N PRO A 223 -1.13 3.66 8.97
CA PRO A 223 -1.21 3.34 10.40
C PRO A 223 -1.46 1.85 10.66
N ALA A 224 -0.79 1.27 11.64
CA ALA A 224 -1.05 -0.09 12.10
C ALA A 224 -2.13 -0.12 13.19
N PRO A 225 -2.95 -1.19 13.27
CA PRO A 225 -3.92 -1.34 14.35
C PRO A 225 -3.23 -1.60 15.69
N ASP A 226 -3.80 -1.04 16.76
CA ASP A 226 -3.39 -1.31 18.14
C ASP A 226 -3.88 -2.68 18.63
N ALA A 227 -5.06 -3.07 18.14
CA ALA A 227 -5.59 -4.42 18.28
C ALA A 227 -6.26 -4.86 16.98
N LEU A 228 -5.84 -6.03 16.47
CA LEU A 228 -6.51 -6.68 15.37
C LEU A 228 -7.32 -7.85 15.91
N ILE A 229 -8.63 -7.81 15.70
CA ILE A 229 -9.59 -8.87 16.05
C ILE A 229 -9.94 -9.63 14.78
N TYR A 230 -9.48 -10.86 14.69
CA TYR A 230 -9.78 -11.73 13.56
C TYR A 230 -10.95 -12.65 13.92
N LEU A 231 -12.04 -12.52 13.16
CA LEU A 231 -13.22 -13.35 13.35
C LEU A 231 -13.09 -14.63 12.54
N GLU A 232 -12.87 -15.74 13.26
CA GLU A 232 -12.79 -17.09 12.70
C GLU A 232 -14.18 -17.67 12.54
N MET A 233 -14.49 -18.13 11.33
CA MET A 233 -15.73 -18.86 11.02
C MET A 233 -15.46 -19.81 9.85
N PRO A 234 -15.87 -21.06 9.91
CA PRO A 234 -15.84 -21.97 8.77
C PRO A 234 -16.58 -21.37 7.58
N VAL A 235 -15.99 -21.44 6.38
CA VAL A 235 -16.61 -20.87 5.16
C VAL A 235 -18.00 -21.45 4.96
N GLU A 236 -18.20 -22.72 5.27
CA GLU A 236 -19.48 -23.43 5.16
C GLU A 236 -20.59 -22.80 6.03
N GLU A 237 -20.23 -22.23 7.19
CA GLU A 237 -21.18 -21.51 8.07
C GLU A 237 -21.50 -20.11 7.52
N THR A 238 -20.53 -19.44 6.87
CA THR A 238 -20.77 -18.14 6.25
C THR A 238 -21.78 -18.24 5.09
N LEU A 239 -21.79 -19.38 4.37
CA LEU A 239 -22.71 -19.63 3.26
C LEU A 239 -24.19 -19.73 3.68
N LYS A 240 -24.43 -20.14 4.94
CA LYS A 240 -25.80 -20.25 5.49
C LYS A 240 -26.40 -18.90 5.86
N ARG A 241 -25.62 -17.83 5.84
CA ARG A 241 -26.08 -16.49 6.19
C ARG A 241 -26.71 -15.79 5.01
N ASP A 242 -27.81 -15.07 5.26
CA ASP A 242 -28.59 -14.40 4.24
C ASP A 242 -27.77 -13.49 3.33
N GLY A 243 -28.11 -13.50 2.02
CA GLY A 243 -27.55 -12.60 1.01
C GLY A 243 -26.15 -12.98 0.51
N PHE A 244 -25.61 -14.19 0.80
CA PHE A 244 -24.37 -14.67 0.20
C PHE A 244 -24.53 -14.83 -1.32
N GLY A 245 -23.49 -14.44 -2.09
CA GLY A 245 -23.47 -14.53 -3.55
C GLY A 245 -23.90 -13.25 -4.28
N GLY A 246 -24.16 -12.15 -3.55
CA GLY A 246 -24.55 -10.86 -4.12
C GLY A 246 -23.36 -10.05 -4.69
N GLU A 247 -22.15 -10.26 -4.21
CA GLU A 247 -20.96 -9.55 -4.68
C GLU A 247 -19.93 -10.49 -5.35
N ARG A 248 -19.05 -9.92 -6.17
CA ARG A 248 -18.04 -10.61 -7.00
C ARG A 248 -17.21 -11.67 -6.26
N TYR A 249 -16.86 -11.39 -5.01
CA TYR A 249 -15.98 -12.25 -4.19
C TYR A 249 -16.73 -13.27 -3.33
N GLU A 250 -18.04 -13.22 -3.27
CA GLU A 250 -18.87 -14.15 -2.49
C GLU A 250 -19.03 -15.49 -3.24
N LYS A 251 -17.91 -16.18 -3.45
CA LYS A 251 -17.84 -17.52 -4.04
C LYS A 251 -17.09 -18.43 -3.08
N THR A 252 -17.60 -19.62 -2.81
CA THR A 252 -17.08 -20.55 -1.79
C THR A 252 -15.60 -20.85 -1.93
N GLU A 253 -15.18 -21.24 -3.14
CA GLU A 253 -13.78 -21.59 -3.41
C GLU A 253 -12.85 -20.38 -3.23
N PHE A 254 -13.31 -19.20 -3.65
CA PHE A 254 -12.56 -17.97 -3.48
C PHE A 254 -12.42 -17.61 -2.00
N GLN A 255 -13.49 -17.72 -1.21
CA GLN A 255 -13.44 -17.44 0.24
C GLN A 255 -12.52 -18.43 0.99
N ARG A 256 -12.44 -19.70 0.57
CA ARG A 256 -11.45 -20.66 1.12
C ARG A 256 -10.02 -20.22 0.86
N GLU A 257 -9.71 -19.70 -0.33
CA GLU A 257 -8.38 -19.17 -0.63
C GLU A 257 -8.10 -17.88 0.16
N VAL A 258 -9.09 -17.02 0.35
CA VAL A 258 -8.97 -15.83 1.21
C VAL A 258 -8.60 -16.23 2.66
N VAL A 259 -9.29 -17.23 3.23
CA VAL A 259 -8.99 -17.75 4.58
C VAL A 259 -7.55 -18.27 4.66
N LYS A 260 -7.09 -19.06 3.67
CA LYS A 260 -5.69 -19.53 3.62
C LYS A 260 -4.69 -18.38 3.61
N ASN A 261 -4.98 -17.29 2.88
CA ASN A 261 -4.11 -16.12 2.87
C ASN A 261 -4.12 -15.36 4.20
N TYR A 262 -5.24 -15.32 4.93
CA TYR A 262 -5.25 -14.80 6.29
C TYR A 262 -4.37 -15.62 7.24
N GLU A 263 -4.37 -16.95 7.11
CA GLU A 263 -3.47 -17.81 7.90
C GLU A 263 -1.98 -17.51 7.62
N LEU A 264 -1.63 -17.23 6.36
CA LEU A 264 -0.28 -16.81 6.00
C LEU A 264 0.10 -15.41 6.51
N LEU A 265 -0.90 -14.55 6.72
CA LEU A 265 -0.71 -13.20 7.27
C LEU A 265 -0.74 -13.18 8.80
N ARG A 266 -1.20 -14.26 9.43
CA ARG A 266 -1.43 -14.36 10.88
C ARG A 266 -0.17 -14.06 11.66
N ARG A 267 -0.33 -13.30 12.74
CA ARG A 267 0.71 -12.99 13.72
C ARG A 267 0.20 -13.34 15.11
N ASP A 268 1.09 -13.63 16.03
CA ASP A 268 0.75 -13.98 17.43
C ASP A 268 0.01 -12.85 18.17
N ALA A 269 0.24 -11.61 17.73
CA ALA A 269 -0.44 -10.43 18.27
C ALA A 269 -1.94 -10.37 17.93
N TRP A 270 -2.42 -11.11 16.90
CA TRP A 270 -3.83 -11.11 16.52
C TRP A 270 -4.69 -11.74 17.60
N LYS A 271 -5.86 -11.16 17.82
CA LYS A 271 -6.88 -11.67 18.74
C LYS A 271 -7.93 -12.43 17.93
N CYS A 272 -7.74 -13.75 17.84
CA CYS A 272 -8.65 -14.62 17.10
C CYS A 272 -9.85 -14.97 17.97
N LEU A 273 -11.06 -14.72 17.47
CA LEU A 273 -12.30 -15.01 18.15
C LEU A 273 -13.19 -15.91 17.28
N ASP A 274 -13.71 -16.96 17.88
CA ASP A 274 -14.69 -17.86 17.24
C ASP A 274 -16.02 -17.13 17.02
N ALA A 275 -16.31 -16.84 15.75
CA ALA A 275 -17.50 -16.13 15.34
C ALA A 275 -18.76 -17.02 15.12
N SER A 276 -18.68 -18.31 15.47
CA SER A 276 -19.81 -19.23 15.56
C SER A 276 -20.57 -19.09 16.89
N ARG A 277 -19.99 -18.44 17.88
CA ARG A 277 -20.58 -18.15 19.19
C ARG A 277 -21.72 -17.13 19.09
N THR A 278 -22.44 -16.91 20.21
CA THR A 278 -23.49 -15.87 20.27
C THR A 278 -22.92 -14.48 19.99
N ILE A 279 -23.76 -13.58 19.50
CA ILE A 279 -23.35 -12.19 19.20
C ILE A 279 -22.88 -11.50 20.49
N GLU A 280 -23.56 -11.77 21.61
CA GLU A 280 -23.33 -11.20 22.92
C GLU A 280 -21.98 -11.64 23.50
N ASP A 281 -21.69 -12.96 23.49
CA ASP A 281 -20.42 -13.49 23.98
C ASP A 281 -19.21 -12.99 23.16
N LEU A 282 -19.39 -12.98 21.83
CA LEU A 282 -18.36 -12.47 20.93
C LEU A 282 -18.09 -10.96 21.16
N HIS A 283 -19.20 -10.20 21.37
CA HIS A 283 -19.10 -8.78 21.68
C HIS A 283 -18.40 -8.53 23.03
N ALA A 284 -18.69 -9.32 24.05
CA ALA A 284 -18.05 -9.17 25.37
C ALA A 284 -16.52 -9.33 25.28
N ASP A 285 -16.04 -10.32 24.53
CA ASP A 285 -14.61 -10.54 24.33
C ASP A 285 -14.00 -9.42 23.47
N ALA A 286 -14.66 -9.00 22.38
CA ALA A 286 -14.19 -7.90 21.54
C ALA A 286 -14.07 -6.59 22.33
N LEU A 287 -15.04 -6.29 23.19
CA LEU A 287 -15.05 -5.11 24.05
C LEU A 287 -13.90 -5.16 25.09
N LYS A 288 -13.66 -6.33 25.68
CA LYS A 288 -12.52 -6.50 26.62
C LYS A 288 -11.18 -6.23 25.94
N ILE A 289 -10.97 -6.76 24.73
CA ILE A 289 -9.76 -6.52 23.92
C ILE A 289 -9.61 -5.04 23.60
N ALA A 290 -10.68 -4.40 23.13
CA ALA A 290 -10.68 -3.00 22.75
C ALA A 290 -10.39 -2.08 23.92
N MET A 291 -11.00 -2.31 25.10
CA MET A 291 -10.74 -1.53 26.31
C MET A 291 -9.28 -1.63 26.75
N GLY A 292 -8.65 -2.82 26.66
CA GLY A 292 -7.21 -2.98 26.89
C GLY A 292 -6.36 -2.11 25.97
N ALA A 293 -6.65 -2.13 24.66
CA ALA A 293 -5.93 -1.31 23.68
C ALA A 293 -6.15 0.19 23.90
N VAL A 294 -7.37 0.61 24.26
CA VAL A 294 -7.67 2.00 24.61
C VAL A 294 -6.82 2.46 25.79
N GLU A 295 -6.70 1.66 26.84
CA GLU A 295 -5.87 1.99 28.00
C GLU A 295 -4.40 2.08 27.67
N GLU A 296 -3.86 1.16 26.88
CA GLU A 296 -2.47 1.23 26.38
C GLU A 296 -2.21 2.53 25.59
N CYS A 297 -3.15 2.93 24.72
CA CYS A 297 -3.01 4.18 23.95
C CYS A 297 -3.10 5.42 24.83
N ARG A 298 -3.97 5.41 25.84
CA ARG A 298 -4.08 6.51 26.82
C ARG A 298 -2.82 6.66 27.67
N THR A 299 -2.12 5.57 27.94
CA THR A 299 -0.85 5.56 28.69
C THR A 299 0.38 5.82 27.83
N GLY A 300 0.21 6.16 26.55
CA GLY A 300 1.28 6.65 25.69
C GLY A 300 1.85 5.64 24.69
N LYS A 301 1.16 4.53 24.40
CA LYS A 301 1.56 3.61 23.33
C LYS A 301 1.68 4.37 21.99
N PRO A 302 2.84 4.34 21.29
CA PRO A 302 2.99 4.98 20.00
C PRO A 302 2.10 4.30 18.95
N LEU A 303 1.68 5.07 17.93
CA LEU A 303 1.02 4.49 16.77
C LEU A 303 2.05 3.81 15.87
N GLY A 304 1.83 2.54 15.57
CA GLY A 304 2.68 1.77 14.67
C GLY A 304 2.41 2.07 13.19
N THR A 305 3.25 1.52 12.34
CA THR A 305 3.14 1.57 10.89
C THR A 305 2.82 0.18 10.35
N LEU A 306 1.88 0.09 9.43
CA LEU A 306 1.45 -1.17 8.83
C LEU A 306 2.58 -1.80 8.03
N TRP A 307 2.83 -3.10 8.25
CA TRP A 307 3.87 -3.93 7.63
C TRP A 307 5.32 -3.55 7.99
N GLU A 308 5.52 -2.66 8.95
CA GLU A 308 6.82 -2.50 9.61
C GLU A 308 6.87 -3.48 10.80
N ASP A 309 7.78 -4.45 10.73
CA ASP A 309 8.06 -5.43 11.80
C ASP A 309 9.15 -4.90 12.74
#